data_2d33bdc16291272d4b03734f1f21c167
#
_entry.id   2d33bdc16291272d4b03734f1f21c167
#
_cell.length_a   1.000
_cell.length_b   1.000
_cell.length_c   1.000
_cell.angle_alpha   90.00
_cell.angle_beta   90.00
_cell.angle_gamma   90.00
#
_symmetry.space_group_name_H-M   'P 1'
#
loop_
_entity.id
_entity.type
_entity.pdbx_description
1 polymer ?
#
loop_
_entity_poly.entity_id
_entity_poly.type
_entity_poly.pdbx_seq_one_letter_code
_entity_poly.pdbx_strand_id
1 'polypeptide(L)'
;LKFYFFLGLFLLLMLLIWPEWFYPFVWLSVYLIIDPINAKLGARSLFNTLKNGEWRMVWALWIGCLICGFFWEFWNFHSFPKWIYHTPHVQFMHVFEMPLLGYSGYLPFSMELFALYHLLTFIIEKRKSSYLFSPNHLDTDISGRPS
;
A
#
# COMPACT_ATOMS: atom_id res chain seq x y z
N LEU A 1 12.92 1.73 12.30
CA LEU A 1 11.52 1.31 12.26
C LEU A 1 10.61 2.26 13.03
N LYS A 2 10.86 2.50 14.34
CA LYS A 2 10.01 3.38 15.16
C LYS A 2 9.90 4.79 14.58
N PHE A 3 11.01 5.37 14.11
CA PHE A 3 11.03 6.70 13.48
C PHE A 3 10.07 6.78 12.29
N TYR A 4 10.12 5.84 11.35
CA TYR A 4 9.25 5.81 10.17
C TYR A 4 7.78 5.67 10.55
N PHE A 5 7.48 4.81 11.52
CA PHE A 5 6.12 4.64 12.03
C PHE A 5 5.55 5.95 12.62
N PHE A 6 6.31 6.64 13.47
CA PHE A 6 5.86 7.92 14.04
C PHE A 6 5.81 9.03 13.00
N LEU A 7 6.71 9.02 12.00
CA LEU A 7 6.63 9.94 10.86
C LEU A 7 5.35 9.72 10.07
N GLY A 8 4.96 8.47 9.80
CA GLY A 8 3.70 8.15 9.14
C GLY A 8 2.48 8.65 9.92
N LEU A 9 2.45 8.43 11.24
CA LEU A 9 1.39 8.97 12.11
C LEU A 9 1.35 10.50 12.11
N PHE A 10 2.50 11.15 12.13
CA PHE A 10 2.61 12.61 12.06
C PHE A 10 2.04 13.14 10.74
N LEU A 11 2.42 12.55 9.60
CA LEU A 11 1.90 12.96 8.29
C LEU A 11 0.39 12.75 8.19
N LEU A 12 -0.12 11.64 8.73
CA LEU A 12 -1.57 11.38 8.78
C LEU A 12 -2.31 12.39 9.65
N LEU A 13 -1.74 12.76 10.79
CA LEU A 13 -2.29 13.80 11.66
C LEU A 13 -2.28 15.17 10.96
N MET A 14 -1.18 15.52 10.30
CA MET A 14 -1.09 16.78 9.54
C MET A 14 -2.08 16.83 8.39
N LEU A 15 -2.34 15.69 7.74
CA LEU A 15 -3.39 15.58 6.71
C LEU A 15 -4.78 15.91 7.26
N LEU A 16 -5.09 15.53 8.51
CA LEU A 16 -6.36 15.85 9.15
C LEU A 16 -6.46 17.33 9.57
N ILE A 17 -5.35 17.97 9.92
CA ILE A 17 -5.30 19.37 10.38
C ILE A 17 -5.20 20.35 9.19
N TRP A 18 -4.33 20.03 8.22
CA TRP A 18 -4.06 20.86 7.04
C TRP A 18 -4.11 20.05 5.74
N PRO A 19 -5.29 19.58 5.31
CA PRO A 19 -5.45 18.70 4.15
C PRO A 19 -4.88 19.31 2.85
N GLU A 20 -5.00 20.61 2.64
CA GLU A 20 -4.55 21.31 1.42
C GLU A 20 -3.04 21.14 1.15
N TRP A 21 -2.23 21.06 2.23
CA TRP A 21 -0.78 20.95 2.12
C TRP A 21 -0.27 19.52 2.23
N PHE A 22 -0.98 18.68 3.00
CA PHE A 22 -0.54 17.32 3.31
C PHE A 22 -1.23 16.24 2.48
N TYR A 23 -2.22 16.60 1.65
CA TYR A 23 -2.89 15.66 0.75
C TYR A 23 -1.92 14.81 -0.10
N PRO A 24 -0.82 15.35 -0.68
CA PRO A 24 0.12 14.55 -1.48
C PRO A 24 0.81 13.43 -0.70
N PHE A 25 0.81 13.50 0.63
CA PHE A 25 1.47 12.53 1.51
C PHE A 25 0.55 11.44 2.04
N VAL A 26 -0.72 11.39 1.61
CA VAL A 26 -1.70 10.40 2.11
C VAL A 26 -1.18 8.98 1.96
N TRP A 27 -0.75 8.59 0.77
CA TRP A 27 -0.24 7.24 0.47
C TRP A 27 1.07 6.95 1.19
N LEU A 28 1.96 7.94 1.24
CA LEU A 28 3.23 7.82 1.95
C LEU A 28 3.02 7.61 3.45
N SER A 29 2.05 8.31 4.06
CA SER A 29 1.77 8.19 5.49
C SER A 29 1.31 6.78 5.86
N VAL A 30 0.40 6.20 5.08
CA VAL A 30 -0.12 4.84 5.29
C VAL A 30 0.99 3.81 5.09
N TYR A 31 1.80 3.94 4.02
CA TYR A 31 2.97 3.10 3.80
C TYR A 31 3.93 3.10 4.99
N LEU A 32 4.28 4.29 5.48
CA LEU A 32 5.22 4.47 6.61
C LEU A 32 4.68 3.90 7.93
N ILE A 33 3.37 3.68 8.06
CA ILE A 33 2.76 3.01 9.20
C ILE A 33 2.81 1.49 9.01
N ILE A 34 2.39 1.00 7.85
CA ILE A 34 2.15 -0.42 7.61
C ILE A 34 3.45 -1.20 7.40
N ASP A 35 4.39 -0.68 6.62
CA ASP A 35 5.62 -1.40 6.29
C ASP A 35 6.51 -1.68 7.52
N PRO A 36 6.68 -0.75 8.50
CA PRO A 36 7.31 -1.05 9.77
C PRO A 36 6.58 -2.11 10.62
N ILE A 37 5.25 -2.19 10.53
CA ILE A 37 4.46 -3.25 11.18
C ILE A 37 4.79 -4.60 10.55
N ASN A 38 4.80 -4.68 9.21
CA ASN A 38 5.20 -5.88 8.47
C ASN A 38 6.58 -6.36 8.90
N ALA A 39 7.56 -5.45 8.94
CA ALA A 39 8.91 -5.77 9.38
C ALA A 39 8.98 -6.32 10.80
N LYS A 40 8.14 -5.84 11.71
CA LYS A 40 8.06 -6.34 13.10
C LYS A 40 7.37 -7.70 13.21
N LEU A 41 6.34 -7.92 12.40
CA LEU A 41 5.58 -9.18 12.40
C LEU A 41 6.32 -10.32 11.70
N GLY A 42 7.43 -10.04 11.01
CA GLY A 42 8.14 -10.99 10.16
C GLY A 42 7.48 -11.20 8.80
N ALA A 43 6.51 -10.36 8.45
CA ALA A 43 5.97 -10.29 7.10
C ALA A 43 6.96 -9.61 6.14
N ARG A 44 6.74 -9.78 4.84
CA ARG A 44 7.60 -9.14 3.84
C ARG A 44 7.43 -7.62 3.90
N SER A 45 8.55 -6.88 4.00
CA SER A 45 8.56 -5.42 4.05
C SER A 45 9.60 -4.84 3.09
N LEU A 46 9.29 -3.68 2.51
CA LEU A 46 10.24 -2.95 1.67
C LEU A 46 11.38 -2.37 2.50
N PHE A 47 11.11 -2.02 3.76
CA PHE A 47 12.15 -1.54 4.68
C PHE A 47 13.29 -2.55 4.82
N ASN A 48 12.98 -3.84 5.03
CA ASN A 48 13.98 -4.88 5.14
C ASN A 48 14.70 -5.11 3.82
N THR A 49 13.99 -5.06 2.69
CA THR A 49 14.55 -5.20 1.35
C THR A 49 15.54 -4.06 1.05
N LEU A 50 15.16 -2.82 1.34
CA LEU A 50 16.00 -1.64 1.16
C LEU A 50 17.22 -1.62 2.08
N LYS A 51 17.08 -2.08 3.32
CA LYS A 51 18.19 -2.21 4.26
C LYS A 51 19.27 -3.15 3.74
N ASN A 52 18.90 -4.16 2.97
CA ASN A 52 19.82 -5.09 2.33
C ASN A 52 20.40 -4.55 0.99
N GLY A 53 20.07 -3.30 0.62
CA GLY A 53 20.54 -2.68 -0.61
C GLY A 53 19.77 -3.10 -1.87
N GLU A 54 18.67 -3.80 -1.75
CA GLU A 54 17.88 -4.30 -2.88
C GLU A 54 16.81 -3.30 -3.33
N TRP A 55 17.16 -2.38 -4.19
CA TRP A 55 16.25 -1.38 -4.77
C TRP A 55 15.38 -1.90 -5.91
N ARG A 56 15.71 -3.05 -6.44
CA ARG A 56 15.04 -3.63 -7.63
C ARG A 56 13.53 -3.73 -7.46
N MET A 57 13.05 -4.12 -6.28
CA MET A 57 11.62 -4.24 -5.99
C MET A 57 10.93 -2.87 -6.04
N VAL A 58 11.53 -1.84 -5.45
CA VAL A 58 10.97 -0.49 -5.43
C VAL A 58 10.85 0.08 -6.84
N TRP A 59 11.90 -0.06 -7.66
CA TRP A 59 11.86 0.35 -9.07
C TRP A 59 10.77 -0.39 -9.86
N ALA A 60 10.63 -1.70 -9.65
CA ALA A 60 9.58 -2.48 -10.32
C ALA A 60 8.17 -2.01 -9.94
N LEU A 61 7.92 -1.72 -8.67
CA LEU A 61 6.65 -1.18 -8.18
C LEU A 61 6.37 0.20 -8.79
N TRP A 62 7.35 1.10 -8.78
CA TRP A 62 7.20 2.45 -9.31
C TRP A 62 6.92 2.45 -10.81
N ILE A 63 7.73 1.75 -11.59
CA ILE A 63 7.56 1.66 -13.06
C ILE A 63 6.21 1.01 -13.39
N GLY A 64 5.89 -0.11 -12.75
CA GLY A 64 4.63 -0.80 -12.98
C GLY A 64 3.42 0.08 -12.65
N CYS A 65 3.45 0.77 -11.51
CA CYS A 65 2.36 1.65 -11.11
C CYS A 65 2.23 2.88 -12.02
N LEU A 66 3.36 3.46 -12.47
CA LEU A 66 3.32 4.58 -13.43
C LEU A 66 2.74 4.16 -14.77
N ILE A 67 3.05 2.97 -15.25
CA ILE A 67 2.46 2.44 -16.49
C ILE A 67 0.95 2.25 -16.31
N CYS A 68 0.51 1.63 -15.21
CA CYS A 68 -0.92 1.46 -14.91
C CYS A 68 -1.61 2.83 -14.76
N GLY A 69 -0.99 3.78 -14.05
CA GLY A 69 -1.51 5.13 -13.88
C GLY A 69 -1.65 5.89 -15.19
N PHE A 70 -0.67 5.76 -16.09
CA PHE A 70 -0.77 6.37 -17.42
C PHE A 70 -1.98 5.85 -18.19
N PHE A 71 -2.20 4.53 -18.22
CA PHE A 71 -3.37 3.97 -18.90
C PHE A 71 -4.68 4.33 -18.19
N TRP A 72 -4.68 4.40 -16.86
CA TRP A 72 -5.83 4.87 -16.11
C TRP A 72 -6.24 6.29 -16.50
N GLU A 73 -5.27 7.22 -16.56
CA GLU A 73 -5.52 8.60 -16.96
C GLU A 73 -5.90 8.72 -18.44
N PHE A 74 -5.30 7.90 -19.31
CA PHE A 74 -5.67 7.80 -20.73
C PHE A 74 -7.15 7.41 -20.89
N TRP A 75 -7.62 6.40 -20.19
CA TRP A 75 -9.02 5.98 -20.25
C TRP A 75 -9.94 7.02 -19.61
N ASN A 76 -9.57 7.61 -18.49
CA ASN A 76 -10.31 8.68 -17.86
C ASN A 76 -10.51 9.85 -18.83
N PHE A 77 -9.47 10.26 -19.55
CA PHE A 77 -9.53 11.36 -20.52
C PHE A 77 -10.56 11.12 -21.63
N HIS A 78 -10.73 9.88 -22.08
CA HIS A 78 -11.65 9.49 -23.14
C HIS A 78 -13.03 9.04 -22.61
N SER A 79 -13.24 9.01 -21.29
CA SER A 79 -14.51 8.57 -20.70
C SER A 79 -15.53 9.71 -20.56
N PHE A 80 -16.81 9.31 -20.41
CA PHE A 80 -17.88 10.24 -20.03
C PHE A 80 -18.85 9.51 -19.07
N PRO A 81 -19.08 10.04 -17.85
CA PRO A 81 -18.38 11.17 -17.21
C PRO A 81 -16.91 10.85 -16.90
N LYS A 82 -16.07 11.86 -16.78
CA LYS A 82 -14.65 11.73 -16.46
C LYS A 82 -14.29 12.41 -15.15
N TRP A 83 -13.21 11.97 -14.54
CA TRP A 83 -12.62 12.60 -13.37
C TRP A 83 -11.85 13.85 -13.79
N ILE A 84 -12.08 14.96 -13.10
CA ILE A 84 -11.32 16.20 -13.26
C ILE A 84 -10.63 16.49 -11.94
N TYR A 85 -9.33 16.67 -11.98
CA TYR A 85 -8.52 16.93 -10.78
C TYR A 85 -8.45 18.43 -10.50
N HIS A 86 -8.84 18.82 -9.28
CA HIS A 86 -8.68 20.16 -8.77
C HIS A 86 -7.65 20.12 -7.64
N THR A 87 -6.36 20.19 -7.99
CA THR A 87 -5.28 20.16 -7.01
C THR A 87 -4.83 21.57 -6.70
N PRO A 88 -4.96 22.03 -5.43
CA PRO A 88 -4.45 23.34 -5.04
C PRO A 88 -2.94 23.42 -5.32
N HIS A 89 -2.47 24.56 -5.80
CA HIS A 89 -1.05 24.91 -6.03
C HIS A 89 -0.29 24.14 -7.10
N VAL A 90 -0.85 23.11 -7.75
CA VAL A 90 -0.11 22.20 -8.64
C VAL A 90 -0.78 22.03 -10.00
N GLN A 91 -1.53 23.03 -10.46
CA GLN A 91 -2.26 22.99 -11.75
C GLN A 91 -1.41 23.48 -12.93
N PHE A 92 -0.24 22.91 -13.12
CA PHE A 92 0.58 23.20 -14.31
C PHE A 92 1.03 21.90 -14.98
N MET A 93 1.25 21.95 -16.30
CA MET A 93 1.71 20.83 -17.11
C MET A 93 0.87 19.55 -16.90
N HIS A 94 -0.32 19.54 -17.50
CA HIS A 94 -1.19 18.36 -17.45
C HIS A 94 -0.78 17.33 -18.50
N VAL A 95 -0.82 16.08 -18.09
CA VAL A 95 -0.84 14.92 -18.99
C VAL A 95 -2.22 14.30 -18.82
N PHE A 96 -3.04 14.37 -19.86
CA PHE A 96 -4.48 14.14 -19.80
C PHE A 96 -5.17 15.11 -18.81
N GLU A 97 -5.95 14.61 -17.86
CA GLU A 97 -6.63 15.44 -16.85
C GLU A 97 -5.78 15.65 -15.59
N MET A 98 -4.69 14.88 -15.42
CA MET A 98 -3.86 14.92 -14.21
C MET A 98 -2.66 15.85 -14.38
N PRO A 99 -2.38 16.74 -13.42
CA PRO A 99 -1.12 17.48 -13.37
C PRO A 99 0.07 16.55 -13.31
N LEU A 100 1.18 16.89 -13.98
CA LEU A 100 2.39 16.06 -14.04
C LEU A 100 2.91 15.66 -12.64
N LEU A 101 2.86 16.58 -11.67
CA LEU A 101 3.22 16.27 -10.28
C LEU A 101 2.24 15.29 -9.61
N GLY A 102 1.01 15.18 -10.07
CA GLY A 102 0.04 14.20 -9.58
C GLY A 102 0.52 12.76 -9.82
N TYR A 103 1.23 12.52 -10.93
CA TYR A 103 1.83 11.21 -11.21
C TYR A 103 2.86 10.76 -10.16
N SER A 104 3.50 11.69 -9.44
CA SER A 104 4.40 11.35 -8.34
C SER A 104 3.70 10.62 -7.20
N GLY A 105 2.38 10.79 -7.05
CA GLY A 105 1.55 10.09 -6.07
C GLY A 105 1.47 8.58 -6.31
N TYR A 106 1.64 8.12 -7.55
CA TYR A 106 1.67 6.70 -7.86
C TYR A 106 2.86 5.96 -7.25
N LEU A 107 3.95 6.67 -6.95
CA LEU A 107 5.15 6.08 -6.35
C LEU A 107 4.88 5.57 -4.92
N PRO A 108 4.49 6.42 -3.95
CA PRO A 108 4.15 5.96 -2.61
C PRO A 108 2.89 5.08 -2.59
N PHE A 109 1.93 5.30 -3.48
CA PHE A 109 0.76 4.45 -3.63
C PHE A 109 1.12 2.99 -3.93
N SER A 110 2.07 2.75 -4.85
CA SER A 110 2.53 1.40 -5.15
C SER A 110 3.19 0.70 -3.95
N MET A 111 3.94 1.47 -3.15
CA MET A 111 4.60 0.96 -1.95
C MET A 111 3.58 0.63 -0.84
N GLU A 112 2.54 1.45 -0.71
CA GLU A 112 1.43 1.20 0.20
C GLU A 112 0.67 -0.07 -0.18
N LEU A 113 0.29 -0.25 -1.45
CA LEU A 113 -0.38 -1.46 -1.93
C LEU A 113 0.45 -2.71 -1.65
N PHE A 114 1.77 -2.64 -1.87
CA PHE A 114 2.68 -3.73 -1.54
C PHE A 114 2.64 -4.04 -0.03
N ALA A 115 2.73 -3.01 0.82
CA ALA A 115 2.73 -3.20 2.27
C ALA A 115 1.39 -3.76 2.77
N LEU A 116 0.27 -3.25 2.28
CA LEU A 116 -1.08 -3.76 2.59
C LEU A 116 -1.26 -5.22 2.16
N TYR A 117 -0.89 -5.55 0.93
CA TYR A 117 -0.98 -6.91 0.42
C TYR A 117 -0.23 -7.90 1.33
N HIS A 118 1.01 -7.58 1.70
CA HIS A 118 1.82 -8.47 2.54
C HIS A 118 1.34 -8.53 3.99
N LEU A 119 0.74 -7.46 4.52
CA LEU A 119 0.08 -7.50 5.82
C LEU A 119 -1.13 -8.44 5.80
N LEU A 120 -1.99 -8.29 4.81
CA LEU A 120 -3.22 -9.10 4.68
C LEU A 120 -2.89 -10.58 4.46
N THR A 121 -1.97 -10.89 3.55
CA THR A 121 -1.55 -12.29 3.32
C THR A 121 -0.96 -12.92 4.57
N PHE A 122 -0.10 -12.21 5.30
CA PHE A 122 0.47 -12.68 6.55
C PHE A 122 -0.62 -13.00 7.60
N ILE A 123 -1.60 -12.11 7.76
CA ILE A 123 -2.71 -12.31 8.71
C ILE A 123 -3.56 -13.52 8.32
N ILE A 124 -3.87 -13.67 7.02
CA ILE A 124 -4.69 -14.77 6.51
C ILE A 124 -3.95 -16.11 6.69
N GLU A 125 -2.68 -16.18 6.33
CA GLU A 125 -1.86 -17.39 6.48
C GLU A 125 -1.70 -17.80 7.93
N LYS A 126 -1.40 -16.85 8.81
CA LYS A 126 -1.30 -17.10 10.25
C LYS A 126 -2.63 -17.60 10.83
N ARG A 127 -3.74 -17.03 10.41
CA ARG A 127 -5.08 -17.47 10.83
C ARG A 127 -5.34 -18.90 10.35
N LYS A 128 -5.07 -19.20 9.08
CA LYS A 128 -5.24 -20.55 8.51
C LYS A 128 -4.41 -21.58 9.26
N SER A 129 -3.14 -21.29 9.56
CA SER A 129 -2.27 -22.16 10.36
C SER A 129 -2.83 -22.40 11.75
N SER A 130 -3.35 -21.37 12.42
CA SER A 130 -3.94 -21.51 13.77
C SER A 130 -5.17 -22.43 13.78
N TYR A 131 -6.00 -22.39 12.73
CA TYR A 131 -7.14 -23.31 12.62
C TYR A 131 -6.73 -24.76 12.40
N LEU A 132 -5.74 -25.00 11.55
CA LEU A 132 -5.27 -26.36 11.22
C LEU A 132 -4.61 -27.08 12.42
N PHE A 133 -4.00 -26.32 13.33
CA PHE A 133 -3.34 -26.85 14.53
C PHE A 133 -4.17 -26.66 15.81
N SER A 134 -5.47 -26.30 15.69
CA SER A 134 -6.37 -26.26 16.85
C SER A 134 -6.71 -27.68 17.30
N PRO A 135 -6.58 -28.01 18.61
CA PRO A 135 -6.91 -29.34 19.15
C PRO A 135 -8.31 -29.83 18.80
N ASN A 136 -9.26 -28.92 18.64
CA ASN A 136 -10.66 -29.26 18.31
C ASN A 136 -10.86 -29.80 16.88
N HIS A 137 -9.89 -29.68 16.00
CA HIS A 137 -9.97 -30.22 14.63
C HIS A 137 -9.46 -31.67 14.55
N LEU A 138 -8.60 -32.08 15.50
CA LEU A 138 -8.06 -33.44 15.54
C LEU A 138 -9.06 -34.44 16.10
N ASP A 139 -9.99 -34.01 16.97
CA ASP A 139 -10.99 -34.89 17.58
C ASP A 139 -12.15 -35.25 16.64
N THR A 140 -12.43 -34.45 15.61
CA THR A 140 -13.51 -34.74 14.65
C THR A 140 -13.11 -35.77 13.60
N ASP A 141 -11.82 -35.92 13.30
CA ASP A 141 -11.34 -36.86 12.28
C ASP A 141 -11.18 -38.30 12.85
N ILE A 142 -11.08 -38.44 14.17
CA ILE A 142 -10.92 -39.75 14.81
C ILE A 142 -12.27 -40.39 15.17
N SER A 143 -13.35 -39.58 15.32
CA SER A 143 -14.69 -40.08 15.68
C SER A 143 -15.55 -40.52 14.49
N GLY A 144 -15.07 -40.38 13.25
CA GLY A 144 -15.80 -40.64 12.00
C GLY A 144 -15.58 -42.00 11.35
N ARG A 145 -15.02 -43.04 12.03
CA ARG A 145 -15.05 -44.41 11.49
C ARG A 145 -16.15 -45.22 12.14
N PRO A 146 -17.21 -45.61 11.39
CA PRO A 146 -18.08 -46.66 11.83
C PRO A 146 -17.35 -48.01 11.84
N SER A 147 -17.47 -48.71 12.91
CA SER A 147 -17.07 -50.12 13.09
C SER A 147 -17.78 -51.03 12.09
#